data_861d7fe503515726888834399a3a4e34
#
_entry.id   861d7fe503515726888834399a3a4e34
#
_cell.length_a   1.000
_cell.length_b   1.000
_cell.length_c   1.000
_cell.angle_alpha   90.00
_cell.angle_beta   90.00
_cell.angle_gamma   90.00
#
_symmetry.space_group_name_H-M   'P 1'
#
loop_
_entity.id
_entity.type
_entity.pdbx_description
1 polymer ?
#
loop_
_entity_poly.entity_id
_entity_poly.type
_entity_poly.pdbx_seq_one_letter_code
_entity_poly.pdbx_strand_id
1 'polypeptide(L)'
;MTKSTTDSRARETADVEQRDVAFARSAPRYGRLASWIVVLVIAANFSWLVATNPNFEWHVVLQWFTEGSVLSGLKVTLGLTVVSMVLGTLLGLLLAVARLSDNRLMRGLSGLYIWFFRGTPLLVQLIFWYNMSTLFPKITLGIPFDGPIFASWNTNDLITPLTAAIAGLALNEAAYMAEIIRAGLQSVDNGQVETTQAFGMSRARALRRIIIPQAMRSIIPPTGNQLISMIKATSLVSVIAMGDLLYSVQSVYNRTFEVIPMLMVAVIWYLLITSILNVGQSFIERYYSRGVRRSVSATKRRQPPADSKTTPMVNRPLVRKEDV
;
A
#
# COMPACT_ATOMS: atom_id res chain seq x y z
N MET A 1 29.24 20.76 -64.32
CA MET A 1 30.00 19.86 -63.41
C MET A 1 30.24 20.48 -62.04
N THR A 2 29.26 21.13 -61.41
CA THR A 2 29.44 21.87 -60.16
C THR A 2 28.45 21.48 -59.02
N LYS A 3 27.63 20.42 -59.22
CA LYS A 3 26.61 19.99 -58.22
C LYS A 3 27.07 18.83 -57.32
N SER A 4 28.18 18.12 -57.67
CA SER A 4 28.64 16.95 -56.96
C SER A 4 29.55 17.26 -55.75
N THR A 5 30.21 18.41 -55.73
CA THR A 5 31.19 18.77 -54.69
C THR A 5 30.59 19.38 -53.45
N THR A 6 29.39 19.97 -53.57
CA THR A 6 28.66 20.57 -52.42
C THR A 6 27.98 19.50 -51.55
N ASP A 7 27.52 18.40 -52.16
CA ASP A 7 26.81 17.32 -51.42
C ASP A 7 27.79 16.41 -50.67
N SER A 8 29.03 16.25 -51.16
CA SER A 8 30.06 15.50 -50.42
C SER A 8 30.58 16.26 -49.20
N ARG A 9 30.75 17.58 -49.29
CA ARG A 9 31.14 18.43 -48.12
C ARG A 9 30.06 18.50 -47.04
N ALA A 10 28.78 18.54 -47.44
CA ALA A 10 27.68 18.54 -46.45
C ALA A 10 27.55 17.21 -45.73
N ARG A 11 27.85 16.08 -46.35
CA ARG A 11 27.89 14.74 -45.71
C ARG A 11 29.10 14.57 -44.79
N GLU A 12 30.25 15.09 -45.21
CA GLU A 12 31.46 15.03 -44.42
C GLU A 12 31.40 15.88 -43.14
N THR A 13 30.80 17.08 -43.23
CA THR A 13 30.52 17.93 -42.03
C THR A 13 29.50 17.31 -41.09
N ALA A 14 28.43 16.69 -41.62
CA ALA A 14 27.44 16.00 -40.78
C ALA A 14 28.02 14.74 -40.09
N ASP A 15 28.94 14.03 -40.74
CA ASP A 15 29.56 12.84 -40.15
C ASP A 15 30.63 13.21 -39.08
N VAL A 16 31.29 14.35 -39.22
CA VAL A 16 32.20 14.91 -38.21
C VAL A 16 31.43 15.38 -36.98
N GLU A 17 30.29 16.06 -37.21
CA GLU A 17 29.44 16.56 -36.11
C GLU A 17 28.79 15.42 -35.31
N GLN A 18 28.40 14.30 -35.98
CA GLN A 18 27.89 13.10 -35.30
C GLN A 18 28.98 12.35 -34.51
N ARG A 19 30.21 12.34 -34.98
CA ARG A 19 31.34 11.73 -34.25
C ARG A 19 31.72 12.51 -33.00
N ASP A 20 31.71 13.84 -33.05
CA ASP A 20 31.99 14.69 -31.89
C ASP A 20 30.98 14.49 -30.75
N VAL A 21 29.68 14.29 -31.07
CA VAL A 21 28.64 14.04 -30.07
C VAL A 21 28.77 12.63 -29.45
N ALA A 22 29.22 11.63 -30.22
CA ALA A 22 29.41 10.25 -29.73
C ALA A 22 30.53 10.14 -28.70
N PHE A 23 31.53 11.02 -28.75
CA PHE A 23 32.65 11.06 -27.81
C PHE A 23 32.54 12.14 -26.74
N ALA A 24 31.42 12.89 -26.65
CA ALA A 24 31.16 13.86 -25.64
C ALA A 24 31.08 13.18 -24.25
N ARG A 25 32.18 13.18 -23.52
CA ARG A 25 32.18 12.80 -22.10
C ARG A 25 31.30 13.77 -21.35
N SER A 26 30.25 13.25 -20.69
CA SER A 26 29.43 14.06 -19.81
C SER A 26 30.32 14.73 -18.80
N ALA A 27 30.24 16.06 -18.69
CA ALA A 27 30.99 16.83 -17.72
C ALA A 27 30.78 16.24 -16.31
N PRO A 28 31.86 16.09 -15.50
CA PRO A 28 31.73 15.55 -14.17
C PRO A 28 30.77 16.42 -13.36
N ARG A 29 29.72 15.81 -12.84
CA ARG A 29 28.66 16.49 -12.08
C ARG A 29 29.16 16.77 -10.66
N TYR A 30 30.13 17.70 -10.52
CA TYR A 30 30.69 18.09 -9.22
C TYR A 30 29.61 18.52 -8.20
N GLY A 31 28.56 19.21 -8.65
CA GLY A 31 27.44 19.55 -7.79
C GLY A 31 26.71 18.32 -7.20
N ARG A 32 26.60 17.24 -7.97
CA ARG A 32 26.03 15.98 -7.50
C ARG A 32 26.96 15.28 -6.50
N LEU A 33 28.27 15.31 -6.73
CA LEU A 33 29.24 14.76 -5.79
C LEU A 33 29.25 15.55 -4.48
N ALA A 34 29.27 16.89 -4.57
CA ALA A 34 29.19 17.77 -3.40
C ALA A 34 27.91 17.52 -2.57
N SER A 35 26.76 17.37 -3.22
CA SER A 35 25.50 17.05 -2.52
C SER A 35 25.56 15.70 -1.80
N TRP A 36 26.15 14.66 -2.40
CA TRP A 36 26.35 13.37 -1.72
C TRP A 36 27.29 13.48 -0.52
N ILE A 37 28.37 14.24 -0.63
CA ILE A 37 29.31 14.47 0.49
C ILE A 37 28.58 15.17 1.65
N VAL A 38 27.82 16.23 1.36
CA VAL A 38 27.04 16.95 2.39
C VAL A 38 26.04 16.01 3.08
N VAL A 39 25.28 15.20 2.32
CA VAL A 39 24.33 14.23 2.89
C VAL A 39 25.04 13.19 3.75
N LEU A 40 26.19 12.67 3.30
CA LEU A 40 26.97 11.69 4.08
C LEU A 40 27.54 12.31 5.36
N VAL A 41 28.03 13.54 5.32
CA VAL A 41 28.54 14.24 6.51
C VAL A 41 27.41 14.47 7.53
N ILE A 42 26.24 14.94 7.07
CA ILE A 42 25.08 15.12 7.95
C ILE A 42 24.65 13.77 8.55
N ALA A 43 24.56 12.71 7.74
CA ALA A 43 24.18 11.38 8.21
C ALA A 43 25.20 10.80 9.21
N ALA A 44 26.50 10.97 8.93
CA ALA A 44 27.56 10.54 9.84
C ALA A 44 27.53 11.30 11.17
N ASN A 45 27.34 12.63 11.11
CA ASN A 45 27.22 13.47 12.31
C ASN A 45 25.98 13.07 13.15
N PHE A 46 24.84 12.86 12.50
CA PHE A 46 23.63 12.40 13.18
C PHE A 46 23.82 11.03 13.83
N SER A 47 24.42 10.07 13.10
CA SER A 47 24.71 8.75 13.64
C SER A 47 25.67 8.79 14.82
N TRP A 48 26.69 9.63 14.75
CA TRP A 48 27.62 9.86 15.85
C TRP A 48 26.91 10.43 17.07
N LEU A 49 26.08 11.48 16.88
CA LEU A 49 25.29 12.09 17.95
C LEU A 49 24.40 11.06 18.66
N VAL A 50 23.68 10.22 17.89
CA VAL A 50 22.80 9.17 18.44
C VAL A 50 23.63 8.12 19.19
N ALA A 51 24.76 7.70 18.65
CA ALA A 51 25.58 6.65 19.25
C ALA A 51 26.29 7.10 20.55
N THR A 52 26.66 8.39 20.63
CA THR A 52 27.46 8.92 21.74
C THR A 52 26.65 9.66 22.80
N ASN A 53 25.38 9.97 22.54
CA ASN A 53 24.53 10.67 23.50
C ASN A 53 24.18 9.76 24.68
N PRO A 54 24.56 10.09 25.92
CA PRO A 54 24.35 9.26 27.11
C PRO A 54 22.87 9.00 27.42
N ASN A 55 21.95 9.88 26.98
CA ASN A 55 20.52 9.74 27.23
C ASN A 55 19.87 8.56 26.47
N PHE A 56 20.56 7.97 25.49
CA PHE A 56 20.07 6.75 24.84
C PHE A 56 20.30 5.50 25.67
N GLU A 57 21.24 5.52 26.61
CA GLU A 57 21.54 4.40 27.53
C GLU A 57 21.54 3.04 26.80
N TRP A 58 22.40 2.92 25.79
CA TRP A 58 22.43 1.73 24.91
C TRP A 58 22.57 0.41 25.65
N HIS A 59 23.16 0.42 26.84
CA HIS A 59 23.24 -0.77 27.68
C HIS A 59 21.86 -1.23 28.17
N VAL A 60 20.96 -0.31 28.51
CA VAL A 60 19.54 -0.60 28.85
C VAL A 60 18.81 -1.15 27.65
N VAL A 61 18.99 -0.53 26.46
CA VAL A 61 18.41 -1.03 25.20
C VAL A 61 18.79 -2.48 24.96
N LEU A 62 20.08 -2.83 25.10
CA LEU A 62 20.57 -4.20 24.87
C LEU A 62 20.02 -5.17 25.92
N GLN A 63 19.90 -4.75 27.17
CA GLN A 63 19.35 -5.58 28.26
C GLN A 63 17.90 -5.94 27.99
N TRP A 64 17.06 -4.96 27.61
CA TRP A 64 15.63 -5.16 27.42
C TRP A 64 15.26 -5.70 26.03
N PHE A 65 16.17 -5.67 25.08
CA PHE A 65 15.90 -6.07 23.70
C PHE A 65 15.39 -7.52 23.56
N THR A 66 15.95 -8.43 24.36
CA THR A 66 15.59 -9.85 24.37
C THR A 66 14.83 -10.27 25.63
N GLU A 67 14.42 -9.30 26.47
CA GLU A 67 13.71 -9.60 27.71
C GLU A 67 12.35 -10.27 27.43
N GLY A 68 11.99 -11.22 28.28
CA GLY A 68 10.78 -12.04 28.11
C GLY A 68 9.48 -11.25 27.99
N SER A 69 9.36 -10.14 28.73
CA SER A 69 8.21 -9.23 28.66
C SER A 69 8.06 -8.57 27.29
N VAL A 70 9.15 -8.09 26.71
CA VAL A 70 9.20 -7.46 25.38
C VAL A 70 8.92 -8.50 24.29
N LEU A 71 9.53 -9.69 24.39
CA LEU A 71 9.31 -10.77 23.42
C LEU A 71 7.87 -11.32 23.48
N SER A 72 7.23 -11.32 24.65
CA SER A 72 5.82 -11.69 24.74
C SER A 72 4.91 -10.66 24.05
N GLY A 73 5.15 -9.36 24.26
CA GLY A 73 4.46 -8.30 23.55
C GLY A 73 4.66 -8.36 22.03
N LEU A 74 5.88 -8.69 21.59
CA LEU A 74 6.19 -8.92 20.19
C LEU A 74 5.34 -10.06 19.59
N LYS A 75 5.21 -11.18 20.30
CA LYS A 75 4.35 -12.30 19.87
C LYS A 75 2.90 -11.88 19.73
N VAL A 76 2.40 -11.08 20.67
CA VAL A 76 1.03 -10.53 20.60
C VAL A 76 0.86 -9.61 19.39
N THR A 77 1.82 -8.72 19.15
CA THR A 77 1.83 -7.85 17.94
C THR A 77 1.73 -8.66 16.65
N LEU A 78 2.56 -9.70 16.51
CA LEU A 78 2.55 -10.58 15.34
C LEU A 78 1.24 -11.36 15.24
N GLY A 79 0.74 -11.91 16.35
CA GLY A 79 -0.53 -12.63 16.40
C GLY A 79 -1.72 -11.76 16.01
N LEU A 80 -1.83 -10.55 16.58
CA LEU A 80 -2.86 -9.57 16.22
C LEU A 80 -2.80 -9.20 14.74
N THR A 81 -1.57 -8.99 14.21
CA THR A 81 -1.38 -8.68 12.79
C THR A 81 -1.95 -9.80 11.91
N VAL A 82 -1.58 -11.05 12.17
CA VAL A 82 -2.03 -12.19 11.35
C VAL A 82 -3.55 -12.36 11.45
N VAL A 83 -4.09 -12.39 12.67
CA VAL A 83 -5.54 -12.57 12.89
C VAL A 83 -6.35 -11.46 12.24
N SER A 84 -5.95 -10.20 12.46
CA SER A 84 -6.67 -9.04 11.92
C SER A 84 -6.56 -8.95 10.39
N MET A 85 -5.41 -9.29 9.80
CA MET A 85 -5.24 -9.37 8.35
C MET A 85 -6.11 -10.45 7.72
N VAL A 86 -6.17 -11.64 8.33
CA VAL A 86 -7.01 -12.75 7.82
C VAL A 86 -8.48 -12.38 7.90
N LEU A 87 -8.96 -11.96 9.07
CA LEU A 87 -10.36 -11.57 9.27
C LEU A 87 -10.73 -10.36 8.42
N GLY A 88 -9.87 -9.35 8.38
CA GLY A 88 -10.06 -8.15 7.57
C GLY A 88 -10.09 -8.47 6.06
N THR A 89 -9.23 -9.37 5.59
CA THR A 89 -9.23 -9.79 4.18
C THR A 89 -10.49 -10.58 3.83
N LEU A 90 -10.93 -11.51 4.68
CA LEU A 90 -12.16 -12.29 4.45
C LEU A 90 -13.38 -11.38 4.41
N LEU A 91 -13.54 -10.50 5.38
CA LEU A 91 -14.63 -9.53 5.40
C LEU A 91 -14.53 -8.53 4.25
N GLY A 92 -13.32 -8.07 3.93
CA GLY A 92 -13.03 -7.19 2.80
C GLY A 92 -13.42 -7.82 1.46
N LEU A 93 -13.20 -9.13 1.28
CA LEU A 93 -13.66 -9.86 0.11
C LEU A 93 -15.19 -9.85 -0.01
N LEU A 94 -15.90 -10.10 1.09
CA LEU A 94 -17.37 -10.03 1.11
C LEU A 94 -17.87 -8.64 0.77
N LEU A 95 -17.27 -7.60 1.34
CA LEU A 95 -17.61 -6.21 1.06
C LEU A 95 -17.30 -5.83 -0.40
N ALA A 96 -16.19 -6.30 -0.97
CA ALA A 96 -15.85 -6.06 -2.38
C ALA A 96 -16.88 -6.69 -3.32
N VAL A 97 -17.29 -7.92 -3.05
CA VAL A 97 -18.36 -8.61 -3.81
C VAL A 97 -19.68 -7.86 -3.69
N ALA A 98 -20.07 -7.45 -2.48
CA ALA A 98 -21.26 -6.64 -2.26
C ALA A 98 -21.21 -5.30 -2.99
N ARG A 99 -20.02 -4.66 -3.03
CA ARG A 99 -19.79 -3.37 -3.70
C ARG A 99 -19.89 -3.48 -5.22
N LEU A 100 -19.55 -4.62 -5.80
CA LEU A 100 -19.64 -4.92 -7.24
C LEU A 100 -20.99 -5.55 -7.65
N SER A 101 -21.90 -5.77 -6.70
CA SER A 101 -23.23 -6.34 -6.95
C SER A 101 -24.13 -5.38 -7.73
N ASP A 102 -24.98 -5.93 -8.59
CA ASP A 102 -26.06 -5.20 -9.26
C ASP A 102 -27.15 -4.73 -8.28
N ASN A 103 -27.25 -5.37 -7.11
CA ASN A 103 -28.20 -5.00 -6.06
C ASN A 103 -27.79 -3.67 -5.42
N ARG A 104 -28.64 -2.65 -5.58
CA ARG A 104 -28.41 -1.28 -5.07
C ARG A 104 -28.25 -1.23 -3.54
N LEU A 105 -29.00 -2.08 -2.81
CA LEU A 105 -28.93 -2.14 -1.35
C LEU A 105 -27.55 -2.66 -0.89
N MET A 106 -27.09 -3.79 -1.44
CA MET A 106 -25.79 -4.37 -1.11
C MET A 106 -24.65 -3.41 -1.43
N ARG A 107 -24.71 -2.78 -2.59
CA ARG A 107 -23.73 -1.76 -3.00
C ARG A 107 -23.74 -0.53 -2.09
N GLY A 108 -24.91 -0.08 -1.67
CA GLY A 108 -25.08 1.05 -0.75
C GLY A 108 -24.53 0.75 0.64
N LEU A 109 -24.92 -0.37 1.24
CA LEU A 109 -24.46 -0.79 2.58
C LEU A 109 -22.95 -1.00 2.62
N SER A 110 -22.40 -1.70 1.63
CA SER A 110 -20.94 -1.87 1.51
C SER A 110 -20.23 -0.51 1.34
N GLY A 111 -20.80 0.41 0.55
CA GLY A 111 -20.26 1.76 0.39
C GLY A 111 -20.27 2.55 1.68
N LEU A 112 -21.35 2.49 2.44
CA LEU A 112 -21.47 3.16 3.75
C LEU A 112 -20.45 2.62 4.76
N TYR A 113 -20.28 1.29 4.81
CA TYR A 113 -19.28 0.65 5.65
C TYR A 113 -17.86 1.14 5.30
N ILE A 114 -17.48 1.07 4.04
CA ILE A 114 -16.16 1.48 3.56
C ILE A 114 -15.92 2.97 3.85
N TRP A 115 -16.92 3.81 3.58
CA TRP A 115 -16.83 5.25 3.87
C TRP A 115 -16.62 5.51 5.36
N PHE A 116 -17.35 4.85 6.25
CA PHE A 116 -17.26 5.02 7.69
C PHE A 116 -15.88 4.61 8.23
N PHE A 117 -15.46 3.36 7.94
CA PHE A 117 -14.22 2.81 8.50
C PHE A 117 -12.95 3.46 7.93
N ARG A 118 -12.97 3.92 6.68
CA ARG A 118 -11.86 4.67 6.09
C ARG A 118 -11.89 6.16 6.40
N GLY A 119 -13.03 6.69 6.76
CA GLY A 119 -13.22 8.11 7.09
C GLY A 119 -12.95 8.43 8.55
N THR A 120 -12.85 7.44 9.44
CA THR A 120 -12.65 7.64 10.87
C THR A 120 -11.26 7.12 11.33
N PRO A 121 -10.60 7.80 12.30
CA PRO A 121 -9.30 7.36 12.80
C PRO A 121 -9.39 6.01 13.52
N LEU A 122 -8.46 5.09 13.21
CA LEU A 122 -8.41 3.76 13.83
C LEU A 122 -8.32 3.82 15.36
N LEU A 123 -7.53 4.76 15.90
CA LEU A 123 -7.42 4.94 17.36
C LEU A 123 -8.78 5.22 18.01
N VAL A 124 -9.59 6.08 17.40
CA VAL A 124 -10.95 6.41 17.89
C VAL A 124 -11.85 5.18 17.84
N GLN A 125 -11.75 4.38 16.75
CA GLN A 125 -12.49 3.13 16.63
C GLN A 125 -12.12 2.13 17.74
N LEU A 126 -10.83 1.96 18.04
CA LEU A 126 -10.36 1.07 19.12
C LEU A 126 -10.91 1.48 20.49
N ILE A 127 -10.82 2.77 20.83
CA ILE A 127 -11.35 3.30 22.07
C ILE A 127 -12.87 3.11 22.14
N PHE A 128 -13.57 3.33 21.03
CA PHE A 128 -15.02 3.14 20.95
C PHE A 128 -15.39 1.66 21.18
N TRP A 129 -14.75 0.71 20.49
CA TRP A 129 -15.03 -0.71 20.66
C TRP A 129 -14.74 -1.18 22.10
N TYR A 130 -13.65 -0.71 22.68
CA TYR A 130 -13.29 -1.07 24.05
C TYR A 130 -14.30 -0.56 25.09
N ASN A 131 -14.87 0.63 24.87
CA ASN A 131 -15.86 1.24 25.76
C ASN A 131 -17.32 0.91 25.37
N MET A 132 -17.56 -0.09 24.52
CA MET A 132 -18.90 -0.47 24.06
C MET A 132 -19.85 -0.81 25.20
N SER A 133 -19.35 -1.38 26.30
CA SER A 133 -20.13 -1.74 27.47
C SER A 133 -20.79 -0.53 28.19
N THR A 134 -20.22 0.66 28.03
CA THR A 134 -20.81 1.90 28.58
C THR A 134 -22.11 2.26 27.85
N LEU A 135 -22.18 1.98 26.53
CA LEU A 135 -23.38 2.22 25.73
C LEU A 135 -24.38 1.06 25.82
N PHE A 136 -23.87 -0.15 25.78
CA PHE A 136 -24.65 -1.38 25.78
C PHE A 136 -24.13 -2.33 26.85
N PRO A 137 -24.64 -2.20 28.12
CA PRO A 137 -24.18 -3.05 29.24
C PRO A 137 -24.42 -4.55 28.98
N LYS A 138 -25.47 -4.88 28.23
CA LYS A 138 -25.79 -6.24 27.82
C LYS A 138 -26.07 -6.29 26.34
N ILE A 139 -25.51 -7.31 25.68
CA ILE A 139 -25.84 -7.66 24.29
C ILE A 139 -26.93 -8.74 24.34
N THR A 140 -28.11 -8.42 23.82
CA THR A 140 -29.27 -9.32 23.84
C THR A 140 -29.59 -9.81 22.42
N LEU A 141 -29.87 -11.09 22.31
CA LEU A 141 -30.45 -11.68 21.11
C LEU A 141 -31.95 -11.87 21.34
N GLY A 142 -32.78 -11.15 20.62
CA GLY A 142 -34.23 -11.16 20.80
C GLY A 142 -34.95 -10.47 19.65
N ILE A 143 -36.27 -10.38 19.75
CA ILE A 143 -37.08 -9.62 18.81
C ILE A 143 -36.97 -8.12 19.18
N PRO A 144 -36.62 -7.23 18.25
CA PRO A 144 -36.53 -5.80 18.51
C PRO A 144 -37.87 -5.23 18.97
N PHE A 145 -37.83 -4.02 19.56
CA PHE A 145 -39.01 -3.31 20.09
C PHE A 145 -39.70 -4.01 21.28
N ASP A 146 -38.91 -4.32 22.33
CA ASP A 146 -39.38 -4.96 23.57
C ASP A 146 -39.98 -6.37 23.41
N GLY A 147 -39.63 -7.06 22.34
CA GLY A 147 -39.99 -8.45 22.14
C GLY A 147 -39.22 -9.43 23.05
N PRO A 148 -39.56 -10.74 23.01
CA PRO A 148 -38.92 -11.73 23.86
C PRO A 148 -37.43 -11.85 23.59
N ILE A 149 -36.65 -11.89 24.71
CA ILE A 149 -35.17 -12.07 24.69
C ILE A 149 -34.88 -13.57 24.78
N PHE A 150 -34.14 -14.09 23.81
CA PHE A 150 -33.71 -15.49 23.72
C PHE A 150 -32.39 -15.76 24.43
N ALA A 151 -31.47 -14.77 24.41
CA ALA A 151 -30.19 -14.84 25.06
C ALA A 151 -29.69 -13.44 25.43
N SER A 152 -28.92 -13.37 26.50
CA SER A 152 -28.32 -12.10 26.99
C SER A 152 -26.96 -12.37 27.57
N TRP A 153 -25.97 -11.58 27.14
CA TRP A 153 -24.59 -11.65 27.62
C TRP A 153 -24.18 -10.30 28.19
N ASN A 154 -23.33 -10.33 29.19
CA ASN A 154 -22.69 -9.12 29.69
C ASN A 154 -21.65 -8.65 28.66
N THR A 155 -21.73 -7.40 28.26
CA THR A 155 -20.82 -6.84 27.23
C THR A 155 -19.36 -6.86 27.68
N ASN A 156 -19.09 -6.65 28.98
CA ASN A 156 -17.72 -6.72 29.52
C ASN A 156 -17.09 -8.11 29.39
N ASP A 157 -17.89 -9.17 29.41
CA ASP A 157 -17.38 -10.55 29.27
C ASP A 157 -17.02 -10.85 27.81
N LEU A 158 -17.69 -10.21 26.87
CA LEU A 158 -17.46 -10.36 25.41
C LEU A 158 -16.39 -9.40 24.89
N ILE A 159 -16.40 -8.14 25.35
CA ILE A 159 -15.52 -7.08 24.89
C ILE A 159 -14.32 -6.96 25.84
N THR A 160 -13.37 -7.86 25.71
CA THR A 160 -12.07 -7.79 26.35
C THR A 160 -11.11 -6.89 25.53
N PRO A 161 -9.95 -6.46 26.08
CA PRO A 161 -8.95 -5.73 25.28
C PRO A 161 -8.56 -6.47 23.99
N LEU A 162 -8.49 -7.82 24.04
CA LEU A 162 -8.16 -8.65 22.88
C LEU A 162 -9.25 -8.60 21.80
N THR A 163 -10.53 -8.80 22.21
CA THR A 163 -11.64 -8.78 21.25
C THR A 163 -11.86 -7.40 20.67
N ALA A 164 -11.73 -6.33 21.48
CA ALA A 164 -11.79 -4.96 21.00
C ALA A 164 -10.65 -4.62 20.01
N ALA A 165 -9.43 -5.08 20.31
CA ALA A 165 -8.27 -4.92 19.41
C ALA A 165 -8.51 -5.63 18.07
N ILE A 166 -8.91 -6.91 18.10
CA ILE A 166 -9.18 -7.68 16.87
C ILE A 166 -10.33 -7.03 16.09
N ALA A 167 -11.43 -6.67 16.76
CA ALA A 167 -12.56 -6.02 16.10
C ALA A 167 -12.15 -4.70 15.44
N GLY A 168 -11.51 -3.79 16.17
CA GLY A 168 -11.08 -2.50 15.63
C GLY A 168 -10.13 -2.64 14.46
N LEU A 169 -9.10 -3.46 14.60
CA LEU A 169 -8.12 -3.69 13.54
C LEU A 169 -8.74 -4.40 12.33
N ALA A 170 -9.49 -5.49 12.53
CA ALA A 170 -10.04 -6.28 11.43
C ALA A 170 -11.16 -5.55 10.67
N LEU A 171 -12.06 -4.83 11.37
CA LEU A 171 -13.12 -4.06 10.73
C LEU A 171 -12.56 -2.89 9.92
N ASN A 172 -11.54 -2.21 10.46
CA ASN A 172 -10.84 -1.16 9.72
C ASN A 172 -10.14 -1.73 8.49
N GLU A 173 -9.38 -2.81 8.65
CA GLU A 173 -8.66 -3.49 7.57
C GLU A 173 -9.59 -3.98 6.46
N ALA A 174 -10.77 -4.49 6.81
CA ALA A 174 -11.78 -4.96 5.85
C ALA A 174 -12.18 -3.86 4.86
N ALA A 175 -12.28 -2.61 5.30
CA ALA A 175 -12.61 -1.49 4.42
C ALA A 175 -11.49 -1.19 3.41
N TYR A 176 -10.22 -1.29 3.83
CA TYR A 176 -9.08 -1.14 2.92
C TYR A 176 -8.96 -2.30 1.96
N MET A 177 -9.07 -3.55 2.46
CA MET A 177 -9.02 -4.75 1.63
C MET A 177 -10.17 -4.81 0.62
N ALA A 178 -11.37 -4.36 0.98
CA ALA A 178 -12.50 -4.27 0.06
C ALA A 178 -12.18 -3.39 -1.16
N GLU A 179 -11.57 -2.23 -0.95
CA GLU A 179 -11.17 -1.34 -2.04
C GLU A 179 -10.00 -1.88 -2.87
N ILE A 180 -9.01 -2.52 -2.23
CA ILE A 180 -7.89 -3.18 -2.92
C ILE A 180 -8.42 -4.28 -3.83
N ILE A 181 -9.29 -5.15 -3.32
CA ILE A 181 -9.87 -6.26 -4.08
C ILE A 181 -10.75 -5.73 -5.21
N ARG A 182 -11.62 -4.73 -4.93
CA ARG A 182 -12.48 -4.10 -5.94
C ARG A 182 -11.64 -3.47 -7.06
N ALA A 183 -10.64 -2.67 -6.72
CA ALA A 183 -9.76 -2.03 -7.70
C ALA A 183 -8.98 -3.07 -8.52
N GLY A 184 -8.50 -4.13 -7.89
CA GLY A 184 -7.81 -5.22 -8.57
C GLY A 184 -8.70 -5.99 -9.54
N LEU A 185 -9.96 -6.27 -9.18
CA LEU A 185 -10.91 -6.89 -10.10
C LEU A 185 -11.26 -5.97 -11.28
N GLN A 186 -11.37 -4.67 -11.05
CA GLN A 186 -11.64 -3.68 -12.10
C GLN A 186 -10.41 -3.34 -12.97
N SER A 187 -9.21 -3.74 -12.58
CA SER A 187 -8.00 -3.53 -13.38
C SER A 187 -7.86 -4.52 -14.53
N VAL A 188 -8.68 -5.56 -14.58
CA VAL A 188 -8.71 -6.52 -15.69
C VAL A 188 -9.36 -5.88 -16.90
N ASP A 189 -8.68 -6.00 -18.04
CA ASP A 189 -9.14 -5.42 -19.31
C ASP A 189 -10.55 -5.92 -19.68
N ASN A 190 -11.44 -4.97 -20.06
CA ASN A 190 -12.82 -5.29 -20.42
C ASN A 190 -12.92 -6.26 -21.62
N GLY A 191 -11.99 -6.18 -22.57
CA GLY A 191 -11.90 -7.10 -23.69
C GLY A 191 -11.68 -8.56 -23.26
N GLN A 192 -11.00 -8.79 -22.12
CA GLN A 192 -10.89 -10.13 -21.53
C GLN A 192 -12.25 -10.63 -21.03
N VAL A 193 -13.04 -9.75 -20.40
CA VAL A 193 -14.37 -10.08 -19.90
C VAL A 193 -15.31 -10.36 -21.06
N GLU A 194 -15.32 -9.51 -22.09
CA GLU A 194 -16.14 -9.68 -23.30
C GLU A 194 -15.76 -10.96 -24.06
N THR A 195 -14.47 -11.26 -24.16
CA THR A 195 -13.99 -12.51 -24.75
C THR A 195 -14.54 -13.75 -24.04
N THR A 196 -14.58 -13.75 -22.68
CA THR A 196 -15.16 -14.87 -21.94
C THR A 196 -16.66 -15.06 -22.23
N GLN A 197 -17.37 -13.97 -22.44
CA GLN A 197 -18.80 -14.00 -22.79
C GLN A 197 -19.01 -14.53 -24.23
N ALA A 198 -18.18 -14.06 -25.18
CA ALA A 198 -18.25 -14.53 -26.56
C ALA A 198 -17.98 -16.04 -26.70
N PHE A 199 -17.11 -16.59 -25.85
CA PHE A 199 -16.88 -18.05 -25.77
C PHE A 199 -17.92 -18.82 -24.94
N GLY A 200 -19.00 -18.17 -24.49
CA GLY A 200 -20.07 -18.82 -23.71
C GLY A 200 -19.63 -19.33 -22.35
N MET A 201 -18.59 -18.76 -21.76
CA MET A 201 -18.11 -19.16 -20.43
C MET A 201 -19.08 -18.72 -19.34
N SER A 202 -19.41 -19.64 -18.39
CA SER A 202 -20.16 -19.24 -17.21
C SER A 202 -19.37 -18.22 -16.36
N ARG A 203 -20.08 -17.31 -15.68
CA ARG A 203 -19.47 -16.25 -14.83
C ARG A 203 -18.44 -16.83 -13.84
N ALA A 204 -18.76 -17.93 -13.17
CA ALA A 204 -17.87 -18.58 -12.21
C ALA A 204 -16.58 -19.10 -12.88
N ARG A 205 -16.69 -19.68 -14.08
CA ARG A 205 -15.52 -20.17 -14.84
C ARG A 205 -14.65 -19.01 -15.34
N ALA A 206 -15.26 -17.94 -15.85
CA ALA A 206 -14.56 -16.72 -16.27
C ALA A 206 -13.80 -16.09 -15.11
N LEU A 207 -14.46 -15.89 -13.95
CA LEU A 207 -13.82 -15.39 -12.73
C LEU A 207 -12.63 -16.25 -12.33
N ARG A 208 -12.82 -17.55 -12.13
CA ARG A 208 -11.77 -18.44 -11.58
C ARG A 208 -10.58 -18.63 -12.51
N ARG A 209 -10.79 -18.71 -13.84
CA ARG A 209 -9.73 -19.07 -14.79
C ARG A 209 -9.06 -17.89 -15.46
N ILE A 210 -9.76 -16.76 -15.58
CA ILE A 210 -9.27 -15.62 -16.37
C ILE A 210 -9.15 -14.35 -15.52
N ILE A 211 -10.23 -13.94 -14.83
CA ILE A 211 -10.28 -12.64 -14.16
C ILE A 211 -9.45 -12.65 -12.87
N ILE A 212 -9.71 -13.59 -11.95
CA ILE A 212 -9.00 -13.64 -10.66
C ILE A 212 -7.48 -13.78 -10.85
N PRO A 213 -6.93 -14.69 -11.68
CA PRO A 213 -5.48 -14.79 -11.86
C PRO A 213 -4.83 -13.52 -12.40
N GLN A 214 -5.54 -12.73 -13.21
CA GLN A 214 -5.08 -11.44 -13.69
C GLN A 214 -5.21 -10.36 -12.61
N ALA A 215 -6.36 -10.29 -11.92
CA ALA A 215 -6.61 -9.35 -10.83
C ALA A 215 -5.62 -9.51 -9.66
N MET A 216 -5.18 -10.75 -9.35
CA MET A 216 -4.22 -11.01 -8.28
C MET A 216 -2.90 -10.26 -8.47
N ARG A 217 -2.50 -9.94 -9.70
CA ARG A 217 -1.32 -9.12 -9.96
C ARG A 217 -1.46 -7.69 -9.43
N SER A 218 -2.68 -7.18 -9.40
CA SER A 218 -3.01 -5.84 -8.88
C SER A 218 -3.43 -5.88 -7.40
N ILE A 219 -3.86 -7.04 -6.87
CA ILE A 219 -4.30 -7.21 -5.48
C ILE A 219 -3.12 -7.51 -4.54
N ILE A 220 -2.24 -8.46 -4.92
CA ILE A 220 -1.20 -8.96 -4.01
C ILE A 220 -0.19 -7.87 -3.58
N PRO A 221 0.35 -7.01 -4.47
CA PRO A 221 1.29 -5.99 -4.03
C PRO A 221 0.73 -5.01 -3.01
N PRO A 222 -0.47 -4.40 -3.18
CA PRO A 222 -1.06 -3.55 -2.16
C PRO A 222 -1.40 -4.30 -0.86
N THR A 223 -1.80 -5.58 -0.93
CA THR A 223 -2.07 -6.40 0.27
C THR A 223 -0.81 -6.58 1.12
N GLY A 224 0.35 -6.77 0.50
CA GLY A 224 1.62 -6.84 1.23
C GLY A 224 1.97 -5.51 1.92
N ASN A 225 1.73 -4.39 1.27
CA ASN A 225 1.90 -3.06 1.88
C ASN A 225 0.93 -2.86 3.06
N GLN A 226 -0.29 -3.40 2.96
CA GLN A 226 -1.27 -3.36 4.03
C GLN A 226 -0.83 -4.18 5.25
N LEU A 227 -0.20 -5.34 5.03
CA LEU A 227 0.40 -6.15 6.11
C LEU A 227 1.48 -5.36 6.88
N ILE A 228 2.37 -4.65 6.17
CA ILE A 228 3.40 -3.80 6.78
C ILE A 228 2.77 -2.63 7.55
N SER A 229 1.68 -2.08 7.06
CA SER A 229 0.94 -1.01 7.74
C SER A 229 0.23 -1.54 8.99
N MET A 230 -0.34 -2.74 8.94
CA MET A 230 -1.03 -3.39 10.04
C MET A 230 -0.11 -3.62 11.23
N ILE A 231 1.12 -4.12 11.02
CA ILE A 231 2.09 -4.29 12.11
C ILE A 231 2.33 -2.98 12.88
N LYS A 232 2.44 -1.86 12.18
CA LYS A 232 2.60 -0.56 12.84
C LYS A 232 1.32 -0.10 13.51
N ALA A 233 0.15 -0.38 12.91
CA ALA A 233 -1.15 -0.02 13.46
C ALA A 233 -1.48 -0.78 14.74
N THR A 234 -0.93 -1.99 14.95
CA THR A 234 -1.12 -2.71 16.23
C THR A 234 -0.60 -1.93 17.42
N SER A 235 0.40 -1.06 17.27
CA SER A 235 0.87 -0.20 18.38
C SER A 235 -0.23 0.67 19.01
N LEU A 236 -1.29 0.99 18.26
CA LEU A 236 -2.42 1.76 18.77
C LEU A 236 -3.24 1.01 19.83
N VAL A 237 -3.17 -0.33 19.88
CA VAL A 237 -3.91 -1.13 20.86
C VAL A 237 -3.34 -0.99 22.27
N SER A 238 -2.14 -0.45 22.43
CA SER A 238 -1.57 -0.12 23.74
C SER A 238 -2.45 0.84 24.55
N VAL A 239 -3.21 1.72 23.87
CA VAL A 239 -4.12 2.68 24.49
C VAL A 239 -5.29 2.00 25.21
N ILE A 240 -5.71 0.81 24.77
CA ILE A 240 -6.72 -0.01 25.41
C ILE A 240 -6.14 -1.10 26.32
N ALA A 241 -4.90 -0.89 26.78
CA ALA A 241 -4.14 -1.79 27.66
C ALA A 241 -3.98 -3.21 27.11
N MET A 242 -3.96 -3.39 25.79
CA MET A 242 -3.62 -4.65 25.16
C MET A 242 -2.11 -4.87 25.19
N GLY A 243 -1.65 -6.01 25.71
CA GLY A 243 -0.24 -6.32 25.94
C GLY A 243 0.57 -6.59 24.65
N ASP A 244 0.53 -5.64 23.69
CA ASP A 244 1.36 -5.65 22.49
C ASP A 244 2.80 -5.21 22.79
N LEU A 245 3.65 -5.13 21.76
CA LEU A 245 5.04 -4.71 21.88
C LEU A 245 5.17 -3.31 22.53
N LEU A 246 4.38 -2.33 22.07
CA LEU A 246 4.45 -0.97 22.60
C LEU A 246 3.95 -0.91 24.04
N TYR A 247 2.87 -1.57 24.38
CA TYR A 247 2.37 -1.65 25.76
C TYR A 247 3.38 -2.30 26.72
N SER A 248 4.05 -3.38 26.27
CA SER A 248 5.08 -4.05 27.05
C SER A 248 6.23 -3.10 27.38
N VAL A 249 6.69 -2.33 26.41
CA VAL A 249 7.69 -1.28 26.59
C VAL A 249 7.19 -0.17 27.53
N GLN A 250 5.96 0.30 27.35
CA GLN A 250 5.32 1.32 28.20
C GLN A 250 5.24 0.85 29.65
N SER A 251 4.85 -0.40 29.88
CA SER A 251 4.75 -0.95 31.23
C SER A 251 6.09 -1.01 31.97
N VAL A 252 7.21 -1.16 31.25
CA VAL A 252 8.56 -1.11 31.81
C VAL A 252 8.94 0.32 32.13
N TYR A 253 8.90 1.25 31.17
CA TYR A 253 9.37 2.61 31.41
C TYR A 253 8.51 3.38 32.43
N ASN A 254 7.23 3.02 32.60
CA ASN A 254 6.41 3.58 33.66
C ASN A 254 6.87 3.19 35.09
N ARG A 255 7.70 2.15 35.20
CA ARG A 255 8.28 1.68 36.48
C ARG A 255 9.73 2.10 36.65
N THR A 256 10.50 2.10 35.55
CA THR A 256 11.96 2.37 35.60
C THR A 256 12.29 3.83 35.27
N PHE A 257 11.35 4.58 34.68
CA PHE A 257 11.51 5.93 34.17
C PHE A 257 12.50 6.05 33.00
N GLU A 258 12.97 4.94 32.45
CA GLU A 258 13.88 4.84 31.30
C GLU A 258 13.11 4.96 29.97
N VAL A 259 12.44 6.10 29.75
CA VAL A 259 11.51 6.29 28.63
C VAL A 259 12.22 6.16 27.27
N ILE A 260 13.33 6.88 27.09
CA ILE A 260 14.02 6.92 25.78
C ILE A 260 14.64 5.58 25.42
N PRO A 261 15.42 4.88 26.32
CA PRO A 261 15.95 3.57 26.03
C PRO A 261 14.87 2.56 25.66
N MET A 262 13.79 2.52 26.41
CA MET A 262 12.68 1.60 26.18
C MET A 262 11.94 1.86 24.87
N LEU A 263 11.68 3.12 24.51
CA LEU A 263 11.13 3.46 23.19
C LEU A 263 12.07 3.03 22.05
N MET A 264 13.39 3.13 22.26
CA MET A 264 14.37 2.64 21.27
C MET A 264 14.28 1.13 21.07
N VAL A 265 14.02 0.34 22.13
CA VAL A 265 13.75 -1.10 22.01
C VAL A 265 12.55 -1.35 21.07
N ALA A 266 11.45 -0.63 21.28
CA ALA A 266 10.27 -0.75 20.41
C ALA A 266 10.58 -0.35 18.97
N VAL A 267 11.24 0.80 18.77
CA VAL A 267 11.62 1.30 17.43
C VAL A 267 12.48 0.28 16.69
N ILE A 268 13.49 -0.30 17.34
CA ILE A 268 14.38 -1.28 16.71
C ILE A 268 13.60 -2.55 16.32
N TRP A 269 12.71 -3.06 17.19
CA TRP A 269 11.89 -4.22 16.86
C TRP A 269 10.93 -3.94 15.68
N TYR A 270 10.20 -2.80 15.69
CA TYR A 270 9.35 -2.43 14.57
C TYR A 270 10.14 -2.26 13.28
N LEU A 271 11.31 -1.62 13.34
CA LEU A 271 12.18 -1.44 12.18
C LEU A 271 12.67 -2.79 11.63
N LEU A 272 13.08 -3.71 12.49
CA LEU A 272 13.56 -5.04 12.11
C LEU A 272 12.46 -5.82 11.40
N ILE A 273 11.27 -5.91 12.01
CA ILE A 273 10.15 -6.67 11.42
C ILE A 273 9.69 -6.05 10.12
N THR A 274 9.48 -4.72 10.09
CA THR A 274 9.06 -4.04 8.86
C THR A 274 10.11 -4.15 7.76
N SER A 275 11.41 -4.16 8.09
CA SER A 275 12.48 -4.38 7.12
C SER A 275 12.45 -5.78 6.52
N ILE A 276 12.27 -6.82 7.34
CA ILE A 276 12.11 -8.21 6.88
C ILE A 276 10.90 -8.32 5.93
N LEU A 277 9.77 -7.73 6.33
CA LEU A 277 8.56 -7.75 5.50
C LEU A 277 8.73 -6.96 4.20
N ASN A 278 9.40 -5.80 4.22
CA ASN A 278 9.70 -5.01 3.02
C ASN A 278 10.59 -5.79 2.03
N VAL A 279 11.58 -6.54 2.53
CA VAL A 279 12.38 -7.43 1.67
C VAL A 279 11.49 -8.49 1.04
N GLY A 280 10.65 -9.18 1.83
CA GLY A 280 9.69 -10.15 1.31
C GLY A 280 8.73 -9.54 0.28
N GLN A 281 8.19 -8.36 0.58
CA GLN A 281 7.31 -7.60 -0.31
C GLN A 281 8.00 -7.27 -1.65
N SER A 282 9.27 -6.88 -1.63
CA SER A 282 10.03 -6.59 -2.84
C SER A 282 10.18 -7.81 -3.76
N PHE A 283 10.28 -9.02 -3.21
CA PHE A 283 10.29 -10.25 -4.01
C PHE A 283 8.92 -10.52 -4.64
N ILE A 284 7.84 -10.34 -3.87
CA ILE A 284 6.46 -10.49 -4.36
C ILE A 284 6.20 -9.50 -5.51
N GLU A 285 6.53 -8.23 -5.32
CA GLU A 285 6.36 -7.20 -6.35
C GLU A 285 7.15 -7.51 -7.63
N ARG A 286 8.40 -7.95 -7.52
CA ARG A 286 9.21 -8.35 -8.69
C ARG A 286 8.59 -9.54 -9.42
N TYR A 287 8.01 -10.49 -8.71
CA TYR A 287 7.36 -11.65 -9.30
C TYR A 287 6.12 -11.24 -10.12
N TYR A 288 5.24 -10.43 -9.55
CA TYR A 288 4.00 -10.01 -10.18
C TYR A 288 4.17 -8.92 -11.25
N SER A 289 5.21 -8.08 -11.19
CA SER A 289 5.49 -7.02 -12.17
C SER A 289 6.09 -7.51 -13.50
N ARG A 290 6.59 -8.74 -13.57
CA ARG A 290 7.28 -9.30 -14.77
C ARG A 290 6.41 -9.33 -16.04
N GLY A 291 5.08 -9.36 -15.90
CA GLY A 291 4.13 -9.38 -17.04
C GLY A 291 3.87 -8.00 -17.66
N VAL A 292 3.87 -6.94 -16.87
CA VAL A 292 3.49 -5.58 -17.29
C VAL A 292 4.61 -4.90 -18.11
N ARG A 293 5.87 -5.10 -17.76
CA ARG A 293 7.02 -4.52 -18.47
C ARG A 293 7.12 -4.99 -19.93
N ARG A 294 6.69 -6.21 -20.25
CA ARG A 294 6.74 -6.73 -21.64
C ARG A 294 5.71 -6.04 -22.54
N SER A 295 4.52 -5.72 -22.07
CA SER A 295 3.47 -5.07 -22.87
C SER A 295 3.84 -3.62 -23.23
N VAL A 296 4.37 -2.84 -22.30
CA VAL A 296 4.80 -1.44 -22.52
C VAL A 296 5.98 -1.38 -23.51
N SER A 297 6.94 -2.32 -23.42
CA SER A 297 8.05 -2.40 -24.39
C SER A 297 7.57 -2.79 -25.79
N ALA A 298 6.57 -3.65 -25.91
CA ALA A 298 6.01 -4.06 -27.19
C ALA A 298 5.23 -2.93 -27.88
N THR A 299 4.49 -2.14 -27.11
CA THR A 299 3.73 -0.98 -27.61
C THR A 299 4.68 0.13 -28.07
N LYS A 300 5.76 0.40 -27.34
CA LYS A 300 6.78 1.39 -27.74
C LYS A 300 7.56 0.99 -29.00
N ARG A 301 7.70 -0.32 -29.27
CA ARG A 301 8.34 -0.84 -30.51
C ARG A 301 7.40 -0.81 -31.72
N ARG A 302 6.07 -0.70 -31.53
CA ARG A 302 5.07 -0.68 -32.61
C ARG A 302 4.65 0.73 -33.04
N GLN A 303 5.10 1.79 -32.39
CA GLN A 303 4.93 3.12 -32.91
C GLN A 303 5.90 3.30 -34.09
N PRO A 304 5.40 3.47 -35.32
CA PRO A 304 6.27 3.82 -36.44
C PRO A 304 6.93 5.16 -36.12
N PRO A 305 8.17 5.40 -36.59
CA PRO A 305 8.82 6.69 -36.44
C PRO A 305 7.87 7.76 -36.97
N ALA A 306 7.64 8.80 -36.18
CA ALA A 306 6.83 9.94 -36.59
C ALA A 306 7.45 10.51 -37.87
N ASP A 307 6.79 10.27 -39.01
CA ASP A 307 7.19 10.82 -40.28
C ASP A 307 7.18 12.35 -40.17
N SER A 308 8.37 12.91 -40.13
CA SER A 308 8.60 14.37 -40.09
C SER A 308 8.37 15.01 -41.45
N LYS A 309 7.32 14.62 -42.18
CA LYS A 309 6.90 15.24 -43.42
C LYS A 309 5.43 15.59 -43.42
N THR A 310 5.01 16.44 -42.50
CA THR A 310 3.84 17.31 -42.75
C THR A 310 4.33 18.49 -43.54
N THR A 311 4.27 18.36 -44.86
CA THR A 311 4.33 19.50 -45.78
C THR A 311 3.21 20.48 -45.41
N PRO A 312 3.48 21.78 -45.22
CA PRO A 312 2.40 22.73 -44.93
C PRO A 312 1.49 22.81 -46.16
N MET A 313 0.18 22.59 -45.93
CA MET A 313 -0.83 22.86 -46.92
C MET A 313 -0.77 24.34 -47.29
N VAL A 314 -0.33 24.60 -48.52
CA VAL A 314 -0.42 25.91 -49.16
C VAL A 314 -1.89 26.30 -49.25
N ASN A 315 -2.27 27.38 -48.57
CA ASN A 315 -3.55 28.04 -48.67
C ASN A 315 -3.85 28.38 -50.15
N ARG A 316 -4.79 27.67 -50.78
CA ARG A 316 -5.39 28.11 -52.02
C ARG A 316 -6.47 29.13 -51.68
N PRO A 317 -6.45 30.34 -52.26
CA PRO A 317 -7.52 31.33 -52.09
C PRO A 317 -8.81 30.82 -52.76
N LEU A 318 -9.93 30.88 -52.01
CA LEU A 318 -11.28 30.63 -52.51
C LEU A 318 -11.61 31.69 -53.53
N VAL A 319 -11.75 31.30 -54.80
CA VAL A 319 -12.32 32.15 -55.86
C VAL A 319 -13.81 32.28 -55.59
N ARG A 320 -14.20 33.48 -55.29
CA ARG A 320 -15.61 33.96 -55.16
C ARG A 320 -16.24 33.94 -56.57
N LYS A 321 -17.27 33.16 -56.78
CA LYS A 321 -18.19 33.31 -57.91
C LYS A 321 -19.33 34.21 -57.44
N GLU A 322 -19.25 35.46 -57.81
CA GLU A 322 -20.41 36.32 -57.99
C GLU A 322 -20.76 36.27 -59.47
N ASP A 323 -22.09 36.43 -59.74
CA ASP A 323 -22.81 36.70 -60.99
C ASP A 323 -23.15 35.50 -61.87
N VAL A 324 -24.39 35.00 -61.82
CA VAL A 324 -25.57 35.25 -62.63
C VAL A 324 -26.78 34.60 -62.02
#